data_927150a1e3d061c81ad65ca1f4b45308
#
_entry.id   927150a1e3d061c81ad65ca1f4b45308
#
_cell.length_a   1.000
_cell.length_b   1.000
_cell.length_c   1.000
_cell.angle_alpha   90.00
_cell.angle_beta   90.00
_cell.angle_gamma   90.00
#
_symmetry.space_group_name_H-M   'P 1'
#
loop_
_entity.id
_entity.type
_entity.pdbx_description
1 polymer ?
#
loop_
_entity_poly.entity_id
_entity_poly.type
_entity_poly.pdbx_seq_one_letter_code
_entity_poly.pdbx_strand_id
1 'polypeptide(L)'
;MIWLYSGTPGSGKSYHAVADIIKKVKRKDKNKVIANFPLTIKNNNHKNNFIYVDNSDMTIDYLENYARENHFVGVEGQTLVVIDEAQILFNSRDWGSNSNKRMAWIKFFSQHRKYGYNFIMIAQFDKMIDRQIRSLIEYEVAHMKINNFFWFLPTTFFLCVERWYGQKMKTGHQIIPYRKKISIAYNSYSTFDDAGLRGTSDEGPTEVSIIKENNQELKEKDINIKDSTKKYTFLTFLKNKSTIKFIAIAVLILIIIYNLPFLE
;
A
#
# COMPACT_ATOMS: atom_id res chain seq x y z
N MET A 1 -0.33 -8.58 15.76
CA MET A 1 -0.14 -7.11 15.68
C MET A 1 -1.11 -6.51 14.67
N ILE A 2 -1.65 -5.32 14.95
CA ILE A 2 -2.56 -4.59 14.07
C ILE A 2 -1.94 -3.23 13.75
N TRP A 3 -1.65 -2.99 12.44
CA TRP A 3 -1.15 -1.72 11.92
C TRP A 3 -2.24 -0.97 11.17
N LEU A 4 -2.26 0.34 11.32
CA LEU A 4 -3.02 1.26 10.48
C LEU A 4 -2.07 2.00 9.54
N TYR A 5 -2.28 1.88 8.24
CA TYR A 5 -1.60 2.68 7.22
C TYR A 5 -2.48 3.87 6.87
N SER A 6 -2.07 5.06 7.30
CA SER A 6 -2.84 6.30 7.15
C SER A 6 -2.13 7.31 6.24
N GLY A 7 -2.89 8.26 5.70
CA GLY A 7 -2.38 9.36 4.88
C GLY A 7 -3.29 9.71 3.72
N THR A 8 -3.04 10.86 3.11
CA THR A 8 -3.85 11.39 2.01
C THR A 8 -3.83 10.51 0.76
N PRO A 9 -4.77 10.65 -0.18
CA PRO A 9 -4.72 9.98 -1.48
C PRO A 9 -3.37 10.21 -2.18
N GLY A 10 -2.81 9.17 -2.78
CA GLY A 10 -1.51 9.23 -3.44
C GLY A 10 -0.28 9.31 -2.52
N SER A 11 -0.43 9.24 -1.19
CA SER A 11 0.69 9.27 -0.23
C SER A 11 1.54 7.99 -0.20
N GLY A 12 1.09 6.90 -0.86
CA GLY A 12 1.84 5.65 -0.97
C GLY A 12 1.44 4.57 0.04
N LYS A 13 0.29 4.68 0.71
CA LYS A 13 -0.23 3.67 1.66
C LYS A 13 -0.32 2.26 1.04
N SER A 14 -1.15 2.13 -0.01
CA SER A 14 -1.35 0.84 -0.70
C SER A 14 -0.05 0.37 -1.35
N TYR A 15 0.80 1.29 -1.87
CA TYR A 15 2.12 0.96 -2.39
C TYR A 15 3.03 0.32 -1.32
N HIS A 16 3.06 0.87 -0.10
CA HIS A 16 3.81 0.31 1.02
C HIS A 16 3.26 -1.06 1.42
N ALA A 17 1.94 -1.19 1.56
CA ALA A 17 1.31 -2.46 1.87
C ALA A 17 1.63 -3.54 0.83
N VAL A 18 1.61 -3.21 -0.47
CA VAL A 18 2.02 -4.13 -1.55
C VAL A 18 3.50 -4.51 -1.42
N ALA A 19 4.37 -3.59 -1.05
CA ALA A 19 5.79 -3.90 -0.81
C ALA A 19 5.95 -4.90 0.34
N ASP A 20 5.19 -4.75 1.43
CA ASP A 20 5.21 -5.68 2.57
C ASP A 20 4.61 -7.03 2.22
N ILE A 21 3.51 -7.06 1.45
CA ILE A 21 2.93 -8.30 0.92
C ILE A 21 3.99 -9.05 0.11
N ILE A 22 4.63 -8.39 -0.87
CA ILE A 22 5.65 -9.01 -1.72
C ILE A 22 6.83 -9.52 -0.88
N LYS A 23 7.25 -8.77 0.13
CA LYS A 23 8.31 -9.16 1.05
C LYS A 23 7.92 -10.40 1.86
N LYS A 24 6.67 -10.47 2.36
CA LYS A 24 6.19 -11.60 3.16
C LYS A 24 5.99 -12.85 2.30
N VAL A 25 5.39 -12.73 1.13
CA VAL A 25 5.14 -13.84 0.19
C VAL A 25 6.45 -14.48 -0.30
N LYS A 26 7.53 -13.71 -0.42
CA LYS A 26 8.86 -14.19 -0.84
C LYS A 26 9.64 -14.91 0.25
N ARG A 27 9.24 -14.81 1.50
CA ARG A 27 9.88 -15.56 2.58
C ARG A 27 9.66 -17.06 2.35
N LYS A 28 10.70 -17.85 2.65
CA LYS A 28 10.64 -19.32 2.53
C LYS A 28 9.73 -19.97 3.58
N ASP A 29 9.40 -19.23 4.64
CA ASP A 29 8.45 -19.65 5.66
C ASP A 29 7.07 -19.79 5.03
N LYS A 30 6.27 -20.75 5.48
CA LYS A 30 4.89 -21.03 5.02
C LYS A 30 3.93 -19.85 5.29
N ASN A 31 4.44 -18.63 5.31
CA ASN A 31 3.70 -17.40 5.57
C ASN A 31 2.77 -17.06 4.42
N LYS A 32 1.47 -16.99 4.70
CA LYS A 32 0.46 -16.60 3.74
C LYS A 32 0.02 -15.14 3.92
N VAL A 33 -0.55 -14.60 2.88
CA VAL A 33 -1.13 -13.26 2.87
C VAL A 33 -2.53 -13.34 2.30
N ILE A 34 -3.49 -12.76 3.01
CA ILE A 34 -4.87 -12.57 2.55
C ILE A 34 -5.07 -11.07 2.32
N ALA A 35 -5.62 -10.66 1.18
CA ALA A 35 -5.92 -9.26 0.92
C ALA A 35 -7.25 -9.10 0.20
N ASN A 36 -7.91 -7.95 0.41
CA ASN A 36 -9.18 -7.62 -0.23
C ASN A 36 -9.01 -6.91 -1.60
N PHE A 37 -7.82 -7.01 -2.18
CA PHE A 37 -7.53 -6.50 -3.52
C PHE A 37 -6.64 -7.48 -4.28
N PRO A 38 -6.77 -7.56 -5.62
CA PRO A 38 -5.99 -8.48 -6.43
C PRO A 38 -4.56 -7.99 -6.62
N LEU A 39 -3.60 -8.94 -6.63
CA LEU A 39 -2.20 -8.68 -6.94
C LEU A 39 -1.67 -9.60 -8.03
N THR A 40 -0.90 -9.05 -8.95
CA THR A 40 -0.18 -9.82 -9.96
C THR A 40 1.21 -10.18 -9.46
N ILE A 41 1.37 -11.41 -8.95
CA ILE A 41 2.67 -11.93 -8.51
C ILE A 41 3.31 -12.71 -9.65
N LYS A 42 4.40 -12.18 -10.23
CA LYS A 42 5.05 -12.74 -11.44
C LYS A 42 5.73 -14.10 -11.23
N ASN A 43 6.00 -14.50 -9.99
CA ASN A 43 6.71 -15.75 -9.72
C ASN A 43 5.74 -16.85 -9.28
N ASN A 44 5.62 -17.91 -10.10
CA ASN A 44 4.71 -19.03 -9.87
C ASN A 44 4.95 -19.74 -8.53
N ASN A 45 6.18 -19.78 -8.04
CA ASN A 45 6.53 -20.45 -6.76
C ASN A 45 5.92 -19.74 -5.54
N HIS A 46 5.42 -18.52 -5.67
CA HIS A 46 4.88 -17.74 -4.56
C HIS A 46 3.38 -17.43 -4.71
N LYS A 47 2.75 -17.85 -5.81
CA LYS A 47 1.31 -17.60 -6.04
C LYS A 47 0.45 -18.22 -4.94
N ASN A 48 0.81 -19.41 -4.47
CA ASN A 48 0.05 -20.12 -3.43
C ASN A 48 0.14 -19.48 -2.03
N ASN A 49 1.00 -18.47 -1.86
CA ASN A 49 1.14 -17.76 -0.59
C ASN A 49 0.31 -16.47 -0.53
N PHE A 50 -0.37 -16.11 -1.61
CA PHE A 50 -1.27 -14.96 -1.69
C PHE A 50 -2.69 -15.40 -2.01
N ILE A 51 -3.66 -14.92 -1.23
CA ILE A 51 -5.08 -15.22 -1.38
C ILE A 51 -5.83 -13.89 -1.51
N TYR A 52 -6.58 -13.73 -2.58
CA TYR A 52 -7.54 -12.64 -2.74
C TYR A 52 -8.88 -13.04 -2.18
N VAL A 53 -9.48 -12.19 -1.36
CA VAL A 53 -10.82 -12.37 -0.77
C VAL A 53 -11.55 -11.06 -0.87
N ASP A 54 -12.71 -11.05 -1.52
CA ASP A 54 -13.52 -9.84 -1.63
C ASP A 54 -14.02 -9.35 -0.26
N ASN A 55 -14.40 -8.06 -0.18
CA ASN A 55 -14.93 -7.47 1.05
C ASN A 55 -16.19 -8.17 1.58
N SER A 56 -17.04 -8.68 0.68
CA SER A 56 -18.26 -9.43 1.04
C SER A 56 -17.94 -10.74 1.73
N ASP A 57 -16.85 -11.39 1.31
CA ASP A 57 -16.41 -12.70 1.78
C ASP A 57 -15.41 -12.61 2.94
N MET A 58 -14.87 -11.43 3.21
CA MET A 58 -13.96 -11.16 4.32
C MET A 58 -14.73 -11.15 5.65
N THR A 59 -15.21 -12.32 6.06
CA THR A 59 -16.00 -12.52 7.29
C THR A 59 -15.14 -13.11 8.40
N ILE A 60 -15.64 -13.00 9.64
CA ILE A 60 -15.00 -13.63 10.81
C ILE A 60 -14.99 -15.15 10.64
N ASP A 61 -16.11 -15.72 10.18
CA ASP A 61 -16.23 -17.17 9.99
C ASP A 61 -15.22 -17.68 8.96
N TYR A 62 -15.00 -16.93 7.88
CA TYR A 62 -13.96 -17.23 6.90
C TYR A 62 -12.57 -17.25 7.57
N LEU A 63 -12.23 -16.21 8.32
CA LEU A 63 -10.92 -16.10 8.96
C LEU A 63 -10.72 -17.16 10.04
N GLU A 64 -11.74 -17.47 10.86
CA GLU A 64 -11.65 -18.53 11.87
C GLU A 64 -11.48 -19.92 11.25
N ASN A 65 -12.25 -20.25 10.21
CA ASN A 65 -12.13 -21.52 9.50
C ASN A 65 -10.76 -21.64 8.82
N TYR A 66 -10.32 -20.58 8.15
CA TYR A 66 -8.97 -20.55 7.56
C TYR A 66 -7.87 -20.78 8.60
N ALA A 67 -7.98 -20.17 9.79
CA ALA A 67 -7.00 -20.36 10.85
C ALA A 67 -7.00 -21.80 11.37
N ARG A 68 -8.17 -22.42 11.55
CA ARG A 68 -8.29 -23.83 11.99
C ARG A 68 -7.62 -24.80 11.01
N GLU A 69 -7.70 -24.53 9.71
CA GLU A 69 -7.17 -25.39 8.66
C GLU A 69 -5.68 -25.18 8.40
N ASN A 70 -5.20 -23.95 8.55
CA ASN A 70 -3.89 -23.54 8.03
C ASN A 70 -2.87 -23.09 9.09
N HIS A 71 -3.32 -22.82 10.33
CA HIS A 71 -2.42 -22.29 11.36
C HIS A 71 -2.09 -23.31 12.44
N PHE A 72 -0.90 -23.19 12.98
CA PHE A 72 -0.48 -23.93 14.17
C PHE A 72 -0.89 -23.17 15.43
N VAL A 73 -1.44 -23.86 16.41
CA VAL A 73 -1.83 -23.28 17.69
C VAL A 73 -0.59 -22.75 18.44
N GLY A 74 -0.72 -21.54 18.99
CA GLY A 74 0.35 -20.90 19.78
C GLY A 74 1.43 -20.20 18.95
N VAL A 75 1.33 -20.18 17.62
CA VAL A 75 2.26 -19.45 16.75
C VAL A 75 1.60 -18.18 16.26
N GLU A 76 2.20 -17.02 16.57
CA GLU A 76 1.71 -15.73 16.14
C GLU A 76 2.18 -15.34 14.72
N GLY A 77 1.39 -14.51 14.03
CA GLY A 77 1.80 -13.85 12.80
C GLY A 77 1.99 -14.76 11.58
N GLN A 78 1.36 -15.93 11.57
CA GLN A 78 1.45 -16.89 10.47
C GLN A 78 0.86 -16.34 9.17
N THR A 79 -0.29 -15.66 9.26
CA THR A 79 -0.93 -15.01 8.11
C THR A 79 -1.04 -13.51 8.32
N LEU A 80 -0.70 -12.75 7.28
CA LEU A 80 -0.93 -11.31 7.21
C LEU A 80 -2.23 -11.05 6.45
N VAL A 81 -3.17 -10.38 7.09
CA VAL A 81 -4.40 -9.89 6.45
C VAL A 81 -4.23 -8.41 6.12
N VAL A 82 -4.42 -8.03 4.87
CA VAL A 82 -4.32 -6.65 4.40
C VAL A 82 -5.66 -6.20 3.87
N ILE A 83 -6.21 -5.14 4.47
CA ILE A 83 -7.53 -4.60 4.13
C ILE A 83 -7.33 -3.18 3.61
N ASP A 84 -7.46 -3.00 2.30
CA ASP A 84 -7.48 -1.66 1.69
C ASP A 84 -8.87 -1.05 1.83
N GLU A 85 -8.93 0.28 1.95
CA GLU A 85 -10.13 1.04 2.25
C GLU A 85 -10.91 0.45 3.44
N ALA A 86 -10.20 0.19 4.55
CA ALA A 86 -10.73 -0.51 5.74
C ALA A 86 -12.00 0.14 6.31
N GLN A 87 -12.25 1.43 6.02
CA GLN A 87 -13.48 2.11 6.40
C GLN A 87 -14.73 1.54 5.69
N ILE A 88 -14.58 0.78 4.58
CA ILE A 88 -15.72 0.14 3.93
C ILE A 88 -16.26 -0.98 4.84
N LEU A 89 -15.36 -1.75 5.46
CA LEU A 89 -15.73 -2.82 6.37
C LEU A 89 -16.01 -2.32 7.80
N PHE A 90 -15.37 -1.26 8.24
CA PHE A 90 -15.35 -0.77 9.63
C PHE A 90 -15.71 0.71 9.74
N ASN A 91 -16.73 1.15 8.99
CA ASN A 91 -17.17 2.54 8.98
C ASN A 91 -17.65 3.02 10.36
N SER A 92 -17.15 4.16 10.80
CA SER A 92 -17.55 4.74 12.09
C SER A 92 -19.01 5.18 12.17
N ARG A 93 -19.68 5.41 11.01
CA ARG A 93 -21.07 5.90 10.94
C ARG A 93 -22.11 4.79 10.84
N ASP A 94 -21.82 3.72 10.08
CA ASP A 94 -22.79 2.69 9.73
C ASP A 94 -22.96 1.62 10.81
N TRP A 95 -22.08 1.60 11.80
CA TRP A 95 -22.06 0.57 12.83
C TRP A 95 -23.06 0.77 13.97
N GLY A 96 -23.80 1.89 13.96
CA GLY A 96 -24.88 2.11 14.92
C GLY A 96 -26.03 1.11 14.81
N SER A 97 -26.35 0.66 13.59
CA SER A 97 -27.42 -0.27 13.27
C SER A 97 -27.06 -1.76 13.43
N ASN A 98 -25.77 -2.12 13.43
CA ASN A 98 -25.25 -3.51 13.47
C ASN A 98 -24.33 -3.77 14.67
N SER A 99 -24.81 -3.53 15.88
CA SER A 99 -24.05 -3.70 17.13
C SER A 99 -23.46 -5.11 17.30
N ASN A 100 -24.19 -6.13 16.90
CA ASN A 100 -23.74 -7.54 17.00
C ASN A 100 -22.54 -7.83 16.09
N LYS A 101 -22.57 -7.38 14.83
CA LYS A 101 -21.47 -7.54 13.88
C LYS A 101 -20.21 -6.81 14.36
N ARG A 102 -20.38 -5.60 14.90
CA ARG A 102 -19.28 -4.83 15.49
C ARG A 102 -18.65 -5.57 16.67
N MET A 103 -19.47 -6.03 17.61
CA MET A 103 -18.97 -6.72 18.80
C MET A 103 -18.23 -8.01 18.44
N ALA A 104 -18.68 -8.73 17.41
CA ALA A 104 -18.00 -9.91 16.92
C ALA A 104 -16.58 -9.57 16.38
N TRP A 105 -16.44 -8.51 15.57
CA TRP A 105 -15.13 -8.05 15.09
C TRP A 105 -14.21 -7.57 16.20
N ILE A 106 -14.73 -6.84 17.21
CA ILE A 106 -13.96 -6.42 18.38
C ILE A 106 -13.42 -7.64 19.13
N LYS A 107 -14.26 -8.64 19.36
CA LYS A 107 -13.86 -9.91 19.99
C LYS A 107 -12.79 -10.62 19.17
N PHE A 108 -12.96 -10.71 17.86
CA PHE A 108 -12.00 -11.34 16.96
C PHE A 108 -10.65 -10.62 16.98
N PHE A 109 -10.63 -9.29 16.81
CA PHE A 109 -9.39 -8.49 16.85
C PHE A 109 -8.70 -8.55 18.20
N SER A 110 -9.44 -8.60 19.32
CA SER A 110 -8.83 -8.78 20.64
C SER A 110 -8.11 -10.14 20.79
N GLN A 111 -8.44 -11.11 19.97
CA GLN A 111 -7.87 -12.45 19.99
C GLN A 111 -7.04 -12.81 18.74
N HIS A 112 -6.84 -11.87 17.82
CA HIS A 112 -6.21 -12.12 16.52
C HIS A 112 -4.85 -12.85 16.63
N ARG A 113 -4.08 -12.60 17.68
CA ARG A 113 -2.81 -13.28 17.94
C ARG A 113 -2.98 -14.77 18.19
N LYS A 114 -4.04 -15.16 18.93
CA LYS A 114 -4.36 -16.57 19.20
C LYS A 114 -4.70 -17.32 17.91
N TYR A 115 -5.35 -16.63 16.98
CA TYR A 115 -5.63 -17.16 15.63
C TYR A 115 -4.43 -17.13 14.70
N GLY A 116 -3.28 -16.55 15.10
CA GLY A 116 -2.07 -16.47 14.28
C GLY A 116 -2.08 -15.36 13.23
N TYR A 117 -2.94 -14.35 13.36
CA TYR A 117 -3.06 -13.25 12.40
C TYR A 117 -2.27 -12.01 12.78
N ASN A 118 -1.73 -11.35 11.76
CA ASN A 118 -1.35 -9.94 11.78
C ASN A 118 -2.23 -9.17 10.79
N PHE A 119 -2.53 -7.91 11.07
CA PHE A 119 -3.38 -7.07 10.23
C PHE A 119 -2.69 -5.79 9.79
N ILE A 120 -2.88 -5.40 8.52
CA ILE A 120 -2.65 -4.05 8.02
C ILE A 120 -4.00 -3.53 7.53
N MET A 121 -4.49 -2.49 8.19
CA MET A 121 -5.67 -1.74 7.78
C MET A 121 -5.21 -0.48 7.06
N ILE A 122 -5.69 -0.23 5.85
CA ILE A 122 -5.36 0.97 5.09
C ILE A 122 -6.58 1.88 5.08
N ALA A 123 -6.41 3.12 5.53
CA ALA A 123 -7.46 4.13 5.50
C ALA A 123 -6.88 5.52 5.24
N GLN A 124 -7.67 6.45 4.75
CA GLN A 124 -7.20 7.83 4.54
C GLN A 124 -6.97 8.53 5.89
N PHE A 125 -7.91 8.38 6.80
CA PHE A 125 -7.84 8.94 8.15
C PHE A 125 -8.29 7.89 9.17
N ASP A 126 -7.65 7.89 10.33
CA ASP A 126 -7.97 6.98 11.43
C ASP A 126 -9.42 7.11 11.90
N LYS A 127 -9.98 8.34 11.89
CA LYS A 127 -11.35 8.64 12.33
C LYS A 127 -12.44 8.04 11.44
N MET A 128 -12.11 7.57 10.25
CA MET A 128 -13.05 6.88 9.38
C MET A 128 -13.36 5.46 9.87
N ILE A 129 -12.46 4.87 10.65
CA ILE A 129 -12.63 3.55 11.27
C ILE A 129 -13.39 3.70 12.60
N ASP A 130 -14.25 2.74 12.92
CA ASP A 130 -14.98 2.69 14.19
C ASP A 130 -14.05 2.87 15.39
N ARG A 131 -14.51 3.64 16.39
CA ARG A 131 -13.72 4.02 17.57
C ARG A 131 -13.25 2.81 18.37
N GLN A 132 -14.08 1.78 18.50
CA GLN A 132 -13.76 0.61 19.30
C GLN A 132 -12.74 -0.29 18.60
N ILE A 133 -12.87 -0.48 17.28
CA ILE A 133 -11.86 -1.19 16.48
C ILE A 133 -10.55 -0.42 16.47
N ARG A 134 -10.62 0.90 16.29
CA ARG A 134 -9.45 1.77 16.30
C ARG A 134 -8.67 1.68 17.61
N SER A 135 -9.32 1.47 18.75
CA SER A 135 -8.66 1.29 20.04
C SER A 135 -7.82 0.00 20.14
N LEU A 136 -8.02 -0.95 19.23
CA LEU A 136 -7.24 -2.19 19.15
C LEU A 136 -6.03 -2.11 18.21
N ILE A 137 -5.89 -0.99 17.50
CA ILE A 137 -4.71 -0.73 16.65
C ILE A 137 -3.51 -0.49 17.55
N GLU A 138 -2.42 -1.22 17.28
CA GLU A 138 -1.17 -1.11 18.03
C GLU A 138 -0.27 -0.01 17.46
N TYR A 139 -0.11 0.01 16.14
CA TYR A 139 0.79 0.93 15.44
C TYR A 139 0.07 1.67 14.30
N GLU A 140 0.42 2.93 14.13
CA GLU A 140 0.05 3.72 12.95
C GLU A 140 1.30 4.02 12.14
N VAL A 141 1.20 3.82 10.83
CA VAL A 141 2.21 4.27 9.87
C VAL A 141 1.60 5.38 9.03
N ALA A 142 1.99 6.62 9.32
CA ALA A 142 1.55 7.80 8.58
C ALA A 142 2.41 7.96 7.32
N HIS A 143 1.75 8.05 6.15
CA HIS A 143 2.42 8.13 4.85
C HIS A 143 2.37 9.53 4.28
N MET A 144 3.50 9.97 3.74
CA MET A 144 3.65 11.23 3.03
C MET A 144 4.46 11.01 1.75
N LYS A 145 3.98 11.54 0.63
CA LYS A 145 4.70 11.52 -0.63
C LYS A 145 5.65 12.70 -0.71
N ILE A 146 6.92 12.43 -0.98
CA ILE A 146 7.95 13.43 -1.22
C ILE A 146 8.31 13.36 -2.70
N ASN A 147 7.88 14.38 -3.45
CA ASN A 147 8.23 14.51 -4.86
C ASN A 147 9.44 15.42 -4.99
N ASN A 148 10.33 15.11 -5.95
CA ASN A 148 11.45 15.99 -6.33
C ASN A 148 12.26 16.45 -5.12
N PHE A 149 12.54 15.54 -4.18
CA PHE A 149 13.38 15.83 -3.01
C PHE A 149 14.71 16.47 -3.39
N PHE A 150 15.27 16.03 -4.51
CA PHE A 150 16.33 16.73 -5.19
C PHE A 150 15.73 17.34 -6.45
N TRP A 151 15.74 18.64 -6.57
CA TRP A 151 15.27 19.40 -7.72
C TRP A 151 15.67 18.82 -9.09
N PHE A 152 16.83 18.19 -9.19
CA PHE A 152 17.40 17.61 -10.39
C PHE A 152 17.11 16.10 -10.59
N LEU A 153 16.57 15.40 -9.58
CA LEU A 153 16.24 13.98 -9.67
C LEU A 153 14.71 13.81 -9.65
N PRO A 154 14.09 13.41 -10.77
CA PRO A 154 12.65 13.15 -10.84
C PRO A 154 12.30 11.82 -10.16
N THR A 155 12.69 11.68 -8.89
CA THR A 155 12.42 10.49 -8.09
C THR A 155 11.32 10.77 -7.07
N THR A 156 10.42 9.81 -6.93
CA THR A 156 9.38 9.86 -5.90
C THR A 156 9.80 8.98 -4.75
N PHE A 157 9.73 9.53 -3.54
CA PHE A 157 9.92 8.81 -2.29
C PHE A 157 8.66 8.90 -1.44
N PHE A 158 8.45 7.89 -0.63
CA PHE A 158 7.38 7.88 0.37
C PHE A 158 8.03 7.85 1.75
N LEU A 159 7.73 8.87 2.56
CA LEU A 159 8.11 8.92 3.97
C LEU A 159 7.00 8.22 4.77
N CYS A 160 7.38 7.21 5.51
CA CYS A 160 6.53 6.45 6.40
C CYS A 160 6.99 6.70 7.83
N VAL A 161 6.15 7.29 8.65
CA VAL A 161 6.44 7.56 10.07
C VAL A 161 5.62 6.59 10.91
N GLU A 162 6.30 5.69 11.59
CA GLU A 162 5.69 4.74 12.49
C GLU A 162 5.52 5.34 13.88
N ARG A 163 4.34 5.12 14.47
CA ARG A 163 3.97 5.62 15.80
C ARG A 163 3.26 4.52 16.58
N TRP A 164 3.47 4.47 17.86
CA TRP A 164 2.59 3.72 18.76
C TRP A 164 1.23 4.41 18.81
N TYR A 165 0.16 3.74 18.37
CA TYR A 165 -1.12 4.38 18.13
C TYR A 165 -1.71 5.01 19.41
N GLY A 166 -1.75 4.27 20.51
CA GLY A 166 -2.35 4.72 21.77
C GLY A 166 -1.64 5.92 22.40
N GLN A 167 -0.32 5.97 22.31
CA GLN A 167 0.50 7.02 22.95
C GLN A 167 0.98 8.10 21.97
N LYS A 168 0.71 7.94 20.66
CA LYS A 168 1.19 8.81 19.58
C LYS A 168 2.71 9.01 19.56
N MET A 169 3.43 8.15 20.25
CA MET A 169 4.89 8.19 20.34
C MET A 169 5.50 7.64 19.05
N LYS A 170 6.42 8.39 18.45
CA LYS A 170 7.15 7.96 17.26
C LYS A 170 8.07 6.81 17.63
N THR A 171 7.94 5.68 16.95
CA THR A 171 8.77 4.48 17.11
C THR A 171 9.83 4.36 16.03
N GLY A 172 9.55 4.89 14.82
CA GLY A 172 10.48 4.82 13.72
C GLY A 172 10.07 5.68 12.52
N HIS A 173 10.93 5.68 11.52
CA HIS A 173 10.61 6.23 10.21
C HIS A 173 11.32 5.42 9.15
N GLN A 174 10.72 5.36 7.96
CA GLN A 174 11.26 4.68 6.81
C GLN A 174 11.02 5.52 5.55
N ILE A 175 12.01 5.55 4.66
CA ILE A 175 11.87 6.17 3.34
C ILE A 175 11.81 5.04 2.31
N ILE A 176 10.72 4.98 1.56
CA ILE A 176 10.50 3.94 0.54
C ILE A 176 10.63 4.58 -0.84
N PRO A 177 11.63 4.18 -1.65
CA PRO A 177 11.77 4.65 -3.02
C PRO A 177 10.68 4.03 -3.91
N TYR A 178 10.15 4.80 -4.85
CA TYR A 178 9.24 4.28 -5.86
C TYR A 178 9.96 3.30 -6.79
N ARG A 179 9.41 2.09 -6.90
CA ARG A 179 9.89 1.04 -7.80
C ARG A 179 8.76 0.61 -8.74
N LYS A 180 8.93 0.77 -10.03
CA LYS A 180 7.93 0.39 -11.04
C LYS A 180 7.44 -1.06 -10.90
N LYS A 181 8.30 -1.98 -10.47
CA LYS A 181 7.94 -3.41 -10.24
C LYS A 181 6.85 -3.60 -9.18
N ILE A 182 6.84 -2.77 -8.14
CA ILE A 182 5.82 -2.84 -7.07
C ILE A 182 4.52 -2.21 -7.57
N SER A 183 4.61 -1.08 -8.28
CA SER A 183 3.44 -0.39 -8.81
C SER A 183 2.67 -1.23 -9.86
N ILE A 184 3.39 -1.97 -10.71
CA ILE A 184 2.75 -2.84 -11.73
C ILE A 184 2.03 -4.04 -11.07
N ALA A 185 2.49 -4.49 -9.89
CA ALA A 185 1.86 -5.60 -9.18
C ALA A 185 0.46 -5.25 -8.66
N TYR A 186 0.16 -3.97 -8.47
CA TYR A 186 -1.09 -3.45 -7.93
C TYR A 186 -1.74 -2.48 -8.92
N ASN A 187 -2.95 -2.80 -9.37
CA ASN A 187 -3.75 -1.89 -10.19
C ASN A 187 -4.64 -1.03 -9.27
N SER A 188 -4.20 0.19 -8.98
CA SER A 188 -4.94 1.13 -8.12
C SER A 188 -6.22 1.70 -8.76
N TYR A 189 -6.51 1.36 -10.00
CA TYR A 189 -7.69 1.81 -10.74
C TYR A 189 -8.76 0.74 -10.91
N SER A 190 -8.52 -0.50 -10.44
CA SER A 190 -9.58 -1.50 -10.37
C SER A 190 -10.55 -1.09 -9.26
N THR A 191 -11.76 -0.71 -9.64
CA THR A 191 -12.86 -0.53 -8.70
C THR A 191 -13.28 -1.89 -8.18
N PHE A 192 -13.73 -1.97 -6.92
CA PHE A 192 -14.22 -3.20 -6.30
C PHE A 192 -15.47 -3.76 -7.00
N ASP A 193 -16.08 -2.98 -7.91
CA ASP A 193 -17.31 -3.32 -8.63
C ASP A 193 -17.10 -3.82 -10.05
N ASP A 194 -15.88 -3.90 -10.57
CA ASP A 194 -15.60 -4.35 -11.94
C ASP A 194 -16.00 -5.83 -12.22
N ALA A 195 -16.31 -6.60 -11.18
CA ALA A 195 -16.86 -7.95 -11.33
C ALA A 195 -18.33 -7.97 -11.79
N GLY A 196 -19.07 -6.86 -11.64
CA GLY A 196 -20.50 -6.76 -11.96
C GLY A 196 -20.83 -6.02 -13.27
N LEU A 197 -19.90 -5.28 -13.87
CA LEU A 197 -20.16 -4.41 -15.01
C LEU A 197 -19.77 -4.98 -16.38
N ARG A 198 -19.40 -6.26 -16.46
CA ARG A 198 -19.35 -6.98 -17.74
C ARG A 198 -20.71 -7.57 -18.09
N GLY A 199 -21.73 -6.70 -18.10
CA GLY A 199 -22.98 -6.98 -18.77
C GLY A 199 -22.75 -6.92 -20.27
N THR A 200 -23.02 -8.05 -20.93
CA THR A 200 -23.18 -8.19 -22.36
C THR A 200 -24.00 -7.05 -22.95
N SER A 201 -23.39 -6.25 -23.80
CA SER A 201 -24.10 -5.49 -24.82
C SER A 201 -23.23 -5.47 -26.07
N ASP A 202 -23.66 -6.31 -27.04
CA ASP A 202 -23.33 -6.18 -28.45
C ASP A 202 -23.91 -4.86 -28.96
N GLU A 203 -23.12 -3.80 -28.91
CA GLU A 203 -23.38 -2.58 -29.69
C GLU A 203 -22.05 -2.04 -30.19
N GLY A 204 -22.01 -1.78 -31.50
CA GLY A 204 -20.84 -1.35 -32.25
C GLY A 204 -20.22 -0.04 -31.76
N PRO A 205 -19.06 0.37 -32.30
CA PRO A 205 -18.25 1.47 -31.75
C PRO A 205 -19.01 2.80 -31.84
N THR A 206 -19.45 3.29 -30.69
CA THR A 206 -20.07 4.61 -30.54
C THR A 206 -18.97 5.68 -30.55
N GLU A 207 -19.29 6.88 -31.03
CA GLU A 207 -18.39 8.06 -31.16
C GLU A 207 -17.49 8.38 -29.94
N VAL A 208 -17.83 7.88 -28.75
CA VAL A 208 -17.04 8.01 -27.51
C VAL A 208 -15.71 7.25 -27.56
N SER A 209 -15.61 6.19 -28.36
CA SER A 209 -14.35 5.42 -28.53
C SER A 209 -13.33 6.19 -29.37
N ILE A 210 -13.78 6.94 -30.37
CA ILE A 210 -12.92 7.75 -31.25
C ILE A 210 -12.29 8.92 -30.47
N ILE A 211 -13.06 9.53 -29.56
CA ILE A 211 -12.56 10.61 -28.71
C ILE A 211 -11.51 10.11 -27.70
N LYS A 212 -11.63 8.85 -27.23
CA LYS A 212 -10.64 8.27 -26.31
C LYS A 212 -9.32 7.92 -27.00
N GLU A 213 -9.35 7.41 -28.22
CA GLU A 213 -8.14 7.13 -29.01
C GLU A 213 -7.40 8.41 -29.40
N ASN A 214 -8.12 9.45 -29.87
CA ASN A 214 -7.53 10.74 -30.16
C ASN A 214 -6.91 11.44 -28.92
N ASN A 215 -7.50 11.25 -27.74
CA ASN A 215 -6.95 11.79 -26.50
C ASN A 215 -5.75 11.00 -25.98
N GLN A 216 -5.65 9.69 -26.31
CA GLN A 216 -4.46 8.90 -25.98
C GLN A 216 -3.27 9.25 -26.88
N GLU A 217 -3.47 9.41 -28.18
CA GLU A 217 -2.43 9.85 -29.10
C GLU A 217 -1.91 11.26 -28.80
N LEU A 218 -2.79 12.19 -28.40
CA LEU A 218 -2.39 13.53 -28.00
C LEU A 218 -1.60 13.52 -26.69
N LYS A 219 -2.00 12.67 -25.71
CA LYS A 219 -1.26 12.52 -24.46
C LYS A 219 0.09 11.83 -24.65
N GLU A 220 0.20 10.85 -25.54
CA GLU A 220 1.48 10.21 -25.86
C GLU A 220 2.44 11.18 -26.59
N LYS A 221 1.94 12.03 -27.48
CA LYS A 221 2.76 13.08 -28.12
C LYS A 221 3.23 14.12 -27.12
N ASP A 222 2.38 14.58 -26.21
CA ASP A 222 2.76 15.54 -25.17
C ASP A 222 3.76 14.95 -24.14
N ILE A 223 3.65 13.66 -23.83
CA ILE A 223 4.60 12.97 -22.95
C ILE A 223 5.97 12.85 -23.63
N ASN A 224 6.00 12.50 -24.91
CA ASN A 224 7.26 12.38 -25.66
C ASN A 224 7.97 13.73 -25.84
N ILE A 225 7.25 14.82 -26.05
CA ILE A 225 7.82 16.18 -26.15
C ILE A 225 8.36 16.63 -24.78
N LYS A 226 7.64 16.36 -23.68
CA LYS A 226 8.10 16.70 -22.33
C LYS A 226 9.31 15.88 -21.87
N ASP A 227 9.38 14.61 -22.24
CA ASP A 227 10.54 13.76 -21.92
C ASP A 227 11.77 14.12 -22.74
N SER A 228 11.61 14.51 -24.00
CA SER A 228 12.76 14.97 -24.80
C SER A 228 13.32 16.29 -24.29
N THR A 229 12.48 17.27 -23.96
CA THR A 229 12.93 18.54 -23.37
C THR A 229 13.58 18.37 -22.00
N LYS A 230 13.05 17.47 -21.15
CA LYS A 230 13.68 17.12 -19.86
C LYS A 230 15.04 16.45 -20.02
N LYS A 231 15.22 15.62 -21.04
CA LYS A 231 16.50 14.94 -21.33
C LYS A 231 17.58 15.92 -21.80
N TYR A 232 17.23 16.91 -22.63
CA TYR A 232 18.14 17.94 -23.06
C TYR A 232 18.57 18.89 -21.93
N THR A 233 17.62 19.32 -21.08
CA THR A 233 17.94 20.15 -19.90
C THR A 233 18.79 19.40 -18.88
N PHE A 234 18.61 18.11 -18.71
CA PHE A 234 19.40 17.28 -17.80
C PHE A 234 20.85 17.10 -18.30
N LEU A 235 21.03 16.86 -19.60
CA LEU A 235 22.36 16.71 -20.21
C LEU A 235 23.16 18.01 -20.21
N THR A 236 22.51 19.16 -20.40
CA THR A 236 23.18 20.47 -20.30
C THR A 236 23.52 20.83 -18.86
N PHE A 237 22.69 20.42 -17.89
CA PHE A 237 22.95 20.60 -16.47
C PHE A 237 24.18 19.79 -15.99
N LEU A 238 24.33 18.54 -16.46
CA LEU A 238 25.51 17.70 -16.14
C LEU A 238 26.82 18.18 -16.76
N LYS A 239 26.78 18.99 -17.82
CA LYS A 239 28.00 19.56 -18.44
C LYS A 239 28.59 20.73 -17.68
N ASN A 240 27.87 21.29 -16.71
CA ASN A 240 28.38 22.42 -15.93
C ASN A 240 29.26 21.91 -14.78
N LYS A 241 30.58 22.27 -14.80
CA LYS A 241 31.56 21.88 -13.77
C LYS A 241 31.13 22.23 -12.32
N SER A 242 30.33 23.28 -12.15
CA SER A 242 29.78 23.68 -10.85
C SER A 242 28.78 22.69 -10.32
N THR A 243 27.90 22.15 -11.17
CA THR A 243 26.87 21.18 -10.77
C THR A 243 27.45 19.81 -10.41
N ILE A 244 28.54 19.40 -11.10
CA ILE A 244 29.26 18.17 -10.75
C ILE A 244 29.85 18.26 -9.34
N LYS A 245 30.41 19.41 -8.96
CA LYS A 245 30.90 19.63 -7.59
C LYS A 245 29.78 19.58 -6.54
N PHE A 246 28.63 20.18 -6.82
CA PHE A 246 27.46 20.11 -5.91
C PHE A 246 26.95 18.68 -5.75
N ILE A 247 26.90 17.90 -6.82
CA ILE A 247 26.48 16.49 -6.75
C ILE A 247 27.48 15.67 -5.94
N ALA A 248 28.79 15.89 -6.14
CA ALA A 248 29.83 15.21 -5.38
C ALA A 248 29.76 15.55 -3.89
N ILE A 249 29.53 16.82 -3.53
CA ILE A 249 29.36 17.25 -2.14
C ILE A 249 28.09 16.64 -1.52
N ALA A 250 26.96 16.60 -2.26
CA ALA A 250 25.72 15.99 -1.77
C ALA A 250 25.88 14.47 -1.53
N VAL A 251 26.59 13.77 -2.42
CA VAL A 251 26.91 12.35 -2.25
C VAL A 251 27.83 12.13 -1.05
N LEU A 252 28.82 13.00 -0.87
CA LEU A 252 29.74 12.93 0.27
C LEU A 252 29.00 13.15 1.61
N ILE A 253 28.08 14.10 1.66
CA ILE A 253 27.22 14.35 2.83
C ILE A 253 26.35 13.14 3.12
N LEU A 254 25.76 12.50 2.10
CA LEU A 254 24.97 11.29 2.26
C LEU A 254 25.80 10.12 2.79
N ILE A 255 27.04 9.97 2.32
CA ILE A 255 27.96 8.94 2.81
C ILE A 255 28.35 9.23 4.27
N ILE A 256 28.58 10.47 4.63
CA ILE A 256 28.88 10.88 6.01
C ILE A 256 27.68 10.61 6.92
N ILE A 257 26.44 10.97 6.50
CA ILE A 257 25.23 10.72 7.27
C ILE A 257 24.97 9.20 7.43
N TYR A 258 25.30 8.41 6.41
CA TYR A 258 25.14 6.97 6.44
C TYR A 258 26.18 6.27 7.35
N ASN A 259 27.38 6.82 7.47
CA ASN A 259 28.48 6.27 8.28
C ASN A 259 28.65 6.92 9.67
N LEU A 260 27.83 7.94 10.02
CA LEU A 260 27.82 8.44 11.38
C LEU A 260 27.22 7.35 12.30
N PRO A 261 28.02 6.81 13.26
CA PRO A 261 27.44 5.95 14.28
C PRO A 261 26.40 6.76 15.03
N PHE A 262 25.21 6.19 15.21
CA PHE A 262 24.20 6.73 16.09
C PHE A 262 24.84 6.94 17.47
N LEU A 263 25.09 8.17 17.83
CA LEU A 263 25.35 8.53 19.22
C LEU A 263 24.04 8.28 19.96
N GLU A 264 24.11 7.36 20.91
CA GLU A 264 23.07 6.93 21.85
C GLU A 264 22.42 8.12 22.59
#